data_aa521038b53984fae46d09d2a4fae801
#
_entry.id   aa521038b53984fae46d09d2a4fae801
#
_cell.length_a   1.000
_cell.length_b   1.000
_cell.length_c   1.000
_cell.angle_alpha   90.00
_cell.angle_beta   90.00
_cell.angle_gamma   90.00
#
_symmetry.space_group_name_H-M   'P 1'
#
loop_
_entity.id
_entity.type
_entity.pdbx_description
1 polymer ?
#
loop_
_entity_poly.entity_id
_entity_poly.type
_entity_poly.pdbx_seq_one_letter_code
_entity_poly.pdbx_strand_id
1 'polypeptide(L)'
;MRYALALLSSKKYGCTTTMLSARGVKIEMINELIGDGLATASTERVGNGAIEIRRVKITEAGRRVLQTAEMRDIAPSLQSA
;
A
#
# COMPACT_ATOMS: atom_id res chain seq x y z
N MET A 1 7.02 2.75 -5.57
CA MET A 1 6.40 1.56 -5.02
C MET A 1 6.55 1.44 -3.50
N ARG A 2 7.76 1.59 -2.97
CA ARG A 2 7.98 1.52 -1.51
C ARG A 2 7.16 2.55 -0.73
N TYR A 3 7.06 3.76 -1.25
CA TYR A 3 6.28 4.81 -0.60
C TYR A 3 4.81 4.43 -0.48
N ALA A 4 4.23 3.89 -1.56
CA ALA A 4 2.84 3.47 -1.54
C ALA A 4 2.63 2.30 -0.57
N LEU A 5 3.54 1.33 -0.56
CA LEU A 5 3.47 0.22 0.40
C LEU A 5 3.58 0.71 1.84
N ALA A 6 4.46 1.68 2.09
CA ALA A 6 4.62 2.25 3.42
C ALA A 6 3.34 2.95 3.88
N LEU A 7 2.70 3.70 2.99
CA LEU A 7 1.42 4.34 3.29
C LEU A 7 0.35 3.29 3.64
N LEU A 8 0.26 2.23 2.84
CA LEU A 8 -0.72 1.18 3.07
C LEU A 8 -0.46 0.47 4.39
N SER A 9 0.81 0.19 4.72
CA SER A 9 1.14 -0.52 5.95
C SER A 9 0.90 0.32 7.20
N SER A 10 0.95 1.64 7.08
CA SER A 10 0.71 2.53 8.22
C SER A 10 -0.76 2.61 8.61
N LYS A 11 -1.66 2.12 7.76
CA LYS A 11 -3.11 2.14 8.02
C LYS A 11 -3.62 0.74 8.25
N LYS A 12 -4.17 0.49 9.42
CA LYS A 12 -4.66 -0.82 9.81
C LYS A 12 -5.73 -1.36 8.86
N TYR A 13 -6.62 -0.48 8.40
CA TYR A 13 -7.74 -0.86 7.53
C TYR A 13 -7.51 -0.50 6.07
N GLY A 14 -6.27 -0.14 5.72
CA GLY A 14 -5.92 0.27 4.37
C GLY A 14 -6.21 1.75 4.12
N CYS A 15 -6.05 2.14 2.87
CA CYS A 15 -6.28 3.52 2.44
C CYS A 15 -7.29 3.54 1.31
N THR A 16 -8.11 4.58 1.26
CA THR A 16 -8.98 4.80 0.10
C THR A 16 -8.15 5.28 -1.07
N THR A 17 -8.65 5.08 -2.30
CA THR A 17 -7.96 5.60 -3.48
C THR A 17 -7.85 7.12 -3.44
N THR A 18 -8.85 7.79 -2.86
CA THR A 18 -8.81 9.25 -2.69
C THR A 18 -7.66 9.67 -1.79
N MET A 19 -7.44 8.98 -0.68
CA MET A 19 -6.33 9.26 0.22
C MET A 19 -4.98 9.05 -0.45
N LEU A 20 -4.85 7.95 -1.18
CA LEU A 20 -3.61 7.64 -1.89
C LEU A 20 -3.32 8.69 -2.96
N SER A 21 -4.32 9.10 -3.71
CA SER A 21 -4.18 10.14 -4.71
C SER A 21 -3.75 11.47 -4.08
N ALA A 22 -4.34 11.82 -2.95
CA ALA A 22 -3.98 13.04 -2.22
C ALA A 22 -2.53 13.03 -1.74
N ARG A 23 -1.96 11.83 -1.55
CA ARG A 23 -0.56 11.68 -1.15
C ARG A 23 0.39 11.50 -2.32
N GLY A 24 -0.10 11.67 -3.56
CA GLY A 24 0.73 11.57 -4.75
C GLY A 24 0.89 10.17 -5.31
N VAL A 25 0.13 9.20 -4.84
CA VAL A 25 0.15 7.84 -5.37
C VAL A 25 -0.76 7.78 -6.58
N LYS A 26 -0.20 7.42 -7.72
CA LYS A 26 -0.95 7.33 -8.97
C LYS A 26 -1.74 6.04 -9.05
N ILE A 27 -2.86 6.07 -9.77
CA ILE A 27 -3.71 4.89 -9.94
C ILE A 27 -2.96 3.76 -10.66
N GLU A 28 -2.06 4.09 -11.58
CA GLU A 28 -1.24 3.08 -12.26
C GLU A 28 -0.39 2.31 -11.28
N MET A 29 0.17 3.00 -10.29
CA MET A 29 0.97 2.34 -9.25
C MET A 29 0.12 1.43 -8.38
N ILE A 30 -1.08 1.87 -8.04
CA ILE A 30 -2.02 1.04 -7.27
C ILE A 30 -2.35 -0.23 -8.04
N ASN A 31 -2.62 -0.10 -9.33
CA ASN A 31 -2.94 -1.24 -10.19
C ASN A 31 -1.75 -2.22 -10.29
N GLU A 32 -0.52 -1.71 -10.36
CA GLU A 32 0.67 -2.54 -10.36
C GLU A 32 0.80 -3.32 -9.06
N LEU A 33 0.58 -2.67 -7.93
CA LEU A 33 0.64 -3.34 -6.63
C LEU A 33 -0.38 -4.47 -6.53
N ILE A 34 -1.59 -4.24 -7.02
CA ILE A 34 -2.65 -5.24 -7.03
C ILE A 34 -2.28 -6.38 -7.97
N GLY A 35 -1.79 -6.07 -9.16
CA GLY A 35 -1.38 -7.07 -10.14
C GLY A 35 -0.25 -7.96 -9.65
N ASP A 36 0.66 -7.40 -8.86
CA ASP A 36 1.78 -8.13 -8.29
C ASP A 36 1.42 -8.88 -7.00
N GLY A 37 0.18 -8.77 -6.54
CA GLY A 37 -0.26 -9.43 -5.31
C GLY A 37 0.22 -8.74 -4.04
N LEU A 38 0.73 -7.53 -4.13
CA LEU A 38 1.25 -6.78 -2.98
C LEU A 38 0.16 -5.98 -2.27
N ALA A 39 -0.97 -5.78 -2.93
CA ALA A 39 -2.13 -5.09 -2.36
C ALA A 39 -3.40 -5.70 -2.88
N THR A 40 -4.49 -5.49 -2.17
CA THR A 40 -5.83 -5.89 -2.60
C THR A 40 -6.75 -4.69 -2.55
N ALA A 41 -7.74 -4.68 -3.41
CA ALA A 41 -8.75 -3.62 -3.43
C ALA A 41 -10.12 -4.21 -3.13
N SER A 42 -10.89 -3.49 -2.33
CA SER A 42 -12.28 -3.85 -2.07
C SER A 42 -13.14 -2.60 -2.23
N THR A 43 -14.39 -2.80 -2.63
CA THR A 43 -15.35 -1.71 -2.76
C THR A 43 -16.33 -1.81 -1.61
N GLU A 44 -16.49 -0.72 -0.88
CA GLU A 44 -17.45 -0.61 0.21
C GLU A 44 -18.51 0.41 -0.18
N ARG A 45 -19.75 0.14 0.21
CA ARG A 45 -20.84 1.07 0.00
C ARG A 45 -21.27 1.66 1.33
N VAL A 46 -21.35 2.97 1.38
CA VAL A 46 -21.76 3.71 2.57
C VAL A 46 -22.95 4.61 2.20
N GLY A 47 -23.64 5.14 3.19
CA GLY A 47 -24.76 6.03 2.96
C GLY A 47 -25.90 5.33 2.24
N ASN A 48 -26.33 4.14 2.68
CA ASN A 48 -27.37 3.34 2.08
C ASN A 48 -27.04 2.89 0.65
N GLY A 49 -25.74 2.73 0.36
CA GLY A 49 -25.28 2.32 -0.95
C GLY A 49 -25.15 3.43 -1.96
N ALA A 50 -25.37 4.68 -1.53
CA ALA A 50 -25.29 5.84 -2.43
C ALA A 50 -23.84 6.19 -2.80
N ILE A 51 -22.88 5.87 -1.94
CA ILE A 51 -21.48 6.21 -2.13
C ILE A 51 -20.64 4.94 -2.14
N GLU A 52 -19.84 4.77 -3.17
CA GLU A 52 -18.89 3.67 -3.25
C GLU A 52 -17.51 4.19 -2.86
N ILE A 53 -16.86 3.48 -1.94
CA ILE A 53 -15.50 3.78 -1.52
C ILE A 53 -14.63 2.58 -1.87
N ARG A 54 -13.58 2.84 -2.65
CA ARG A 54 -12.61 1.81 -2.98
C ARG A 54 -11.47 1.88 -1.98
N ARG A 55 -11.26 0.78 -1.26
CA ARG A 55 -10.24 0.69 -0.24
C ARG A 55 -9.15 -0.28 -0.69
N VAL A 56 -7.90 0.14 -0.51
CA VAL A 56 -6.72 -0.65 -0.88
C VAL A 56 -6.00 -1.04 0.40
N LYS A 57 -5.71 -2.32 0.55
CA LYS A 57 -4.98 -2.86 1.71
C LYS A 57 -3.72 -3.53 1.24
N ILE A 58 -2.67 -3.44 2.07
CA ILE A 58 -1.44 -4.17 1.82
C ILE A 58 -1.65 -5.65 2.13
N THR A 59 -1.04 -6.51 1.33
CA THR A 59 -1.05 -7.95 1.59
C THR A 59 0.17 -8.33 2.42
N GLU A 60 0.21 -9.57 2.88
CA GLU A 60 1.40 -10.09 3.55
C GLU A 60 2.61 -10.04 2.63
N ALA A 61 2.42 -10.38 1.36
CA ALA A 61 3.49 -10.28 0.37
C ALA A 61 3.99 -8.84 0.23
N GLY A 62 3.08 -7.86 0.23
CA GLY A 62 3.45 -6.45 0.19
C GLY A 62 4.26 -6.03 1.41
N ARG A 63 3.89 -6.51 2.58
CA ARG A 63 4.64 -6.23 3.80
C ARG A 63 6.04 -6.82 3.77
N ARG A 64 6.19 -8.00 3.21
CA ARG A 64 7.51 -8.64 3.04
C ARG A 64 8.40 -7.83 2.11
N VAL A 65 7.85 -7.34 1.01
CA VAL A 65 8.61 -6.49 0.08
C VAL A 65 9.07 -5.23 0.78
N LEU A 66 8.19 -4.60 1.55
CA LEU A 66 8.50 -3.39 2.29
C LEU A 66 9.60 -3.63 3.32
N GLN A 67 9.48 -4.72 4.10
CA GLN A 67 10.49 -5.08 5.08
C GLN A 67 11.85 -5.36 4.44
N THR A 68 11.86 -6.06 3.33
CA THR A 68 13.09 -6.34 2.60
C THR A 68 13.75 -5.05 2.13
N ALA A 69 12.97 -4.10 1.61
CA ALA A 69 13.49 -2.81 1.18
C ALA A 69 14.08 -2.02 2.36
N GLU A 70 13.39 -2.03 3.50
CA GLU A 70 13.88 -1.36 4.71
C GLU A 70 15.15 -2.00 5.23
N MET A 71 15.21 -3.32 5.22
CA MET A 71 16.39 -4.06 5.65
C MET A 71 17.57 -3.78 4.75
N ARG A 72 17.35 -3.63 3.44
CA ARG A 72 18.43 -3.25 2.51
C ARG A 72 18.98 -1.88 2.80
N ASP A 73 18.12 -0.95 3.21
CA ASP A 73 18.55 0.39 3.57
C ASP A 73 19.41 0.39 4.84
N ILE A 74 19.16 -0.53 5.75
CA ILE A 74 19.83 -0.62 7.04
C ILE A 74 21.02 -1.59 7.00
N ALA A 75 20.87 -2.71 6.31
CA ALA A 75 21.86 -3.79 6.30
C ALA A 75 23.29 -3.35 5.94
N PRO A 76 23.51 -2.47 4.96
CA PRO A 76 24.87 -2.02 4.65
C PRO A 76 25.56 -1.38 5.85
N SER A 77 24.83 -0.62 6.65
CA SER A 77 25.38 -0.02 7.86
C SER A 77 25.76 -1.05 8.89
N LEU A 78 24.93 -2.05 9.08
CA LEU A 78 25.17 -3.13 10.02
C LEU A 78 26.35 -3.99 9.58
N GLN A 79 26.44 -4.25 8.29
CA GLN A 79 27.52 -5.09 7.75
C GLN A 79 28.86 -4.39 7.78
N SER A 80 28.86 -3.09 7.65
CA SER A 80 30.11 -2.34 7.69
C SER A 80 30.63 -2.13 9.10
N ALA A 81 29.79 -2.39 10.06
CA ALA A 81 30.23 -2.36 11.45
C ALA A 81 30.87 -3.70 11.82
#